data_d76ad334c37b93a7d919fbec88d0638a
#
_entry.id   d76ad334c37b93a7d919fbec88d0638a
#
_cell.length_a   1.000
_cell.length_b   1.000
_cell.length_c   1.000
_cell.angle_alpha   90.00
_cell.angle_beta   90.00
_cell.angle_gamma   90.00
#
_symmetry.space_group_name_H-M   'P 1'
#
loop_
_entity.id
_entity.type
_entity.pdbx_description
1 polymer ?
#
loop_
_entity_poly.entity_id
_entity_poly.type
_entity_poly.pdbx_seq_one_letter_code
_entity_poly.pdbx_strand_id
1 'polypeptide(L)'
;DAIAQLLNEGKVQLFCADSIDAESLLAGDTAPRRRAEMQEKYFNYLTSELAPRILTLNGAKKDTLLWAVGVDTGAYQAVNCRLRRPEVFAGAIGLSGLYDVSRFLGNAADDLVLRNAPLAYLAEEGLVDKKLLAKAEENALLLCAGQGSYEGDALVDTQAMADALTDCGLPVHLEV
;
A
#
# COMPACT_ATOMS: atom_id res chain seq x y z
N ASP A 1 -21.44 -11.00 9.20
CA ASP A 1 -20.14 -10.78 8.55
C ASP A 1 -20.35 -10.30 7.11
N ALA A 2 -20.22 -8.97 6.87
CA ALA A 2 -20.49 -8.37 5.56
C ALA A 2 -19.63 -8.98 4.43
N ILE A 3 -18.35 -9.28 4.70
CA ILE A 3 -17.44 -9.87 3.72
C ILE A 3 -17.80 -11.33 3.40
N ALA A 4 -18.31 -12.09 4.37
CA ALA A 4 -18.71 -13.48 4.17
C ALA A 4 -19.83 -13.61 3.14
N GLN A 5 -20.75 -12.66 3.09
CA GLN A 5 -21.80 -12.64 2.09
C GLN A 5 -21.20 -12.46 0.68
N LEU A 6 -20.29 -11.49 0.49
CA LEU A 6 -19.64 -11.23 -0.79
C LEU A 6 -18.81 -12.41 -1.29
N LEU A 7 -18.13 -13.12 -0.35
CA LEU A 7 -17.39 -14.33 -0.65
C LEU A 7 -18.31 -15.47 -1.10
N ASN A 8 -19.42 -15.70 -0.36
CA ASN A 8 -20.38 -16.75 -0.67
C ASN A 8 -21.13 -16.50 -1.99
N GLU A 9 -21.36 -15.25 -2.34
CA GLU A 9 -21.96 -14.84 -3.61
C GLU A 9 -20.95 -14.86 -4.77
N GLY A 10 -19.67 -15.15 -4.51
CA GLY A 10 -18.60 -15.18 -5.52
C GLY A 10 -18.27 -13.80 -6.11
N LYS A 11 -18.63 -12.73 -5.42
CA LYS A 11 -18.35 -11.35 -5.84
C LYS A 11 -16.91 -10.92 -5.54
N VAL A 12 -16.31 -11.52 -4.51
CA VAL A 12 -14.95 -11.23 -4.03
C VAL A 12 -14.23 -12.54 -3.77
N GLN A 13 -12.93 -12.56 -4.02
CA GLN A 13 -11.99 -13.59 -3.56
C GLN A 13 -10.90 -12.92 -2.72
N LEU A 14 -10.48 -13.56 -1.64
CA LEU A 14 -9.40 -13.07 -0.78
C LEU A 14 -8.18 -13.97 -0.91
N PHE A 15 -7.03 -13.33 -1.07
CA PHE A 15 -5.72 -13.97 -1.07
C PHE A 15 -4.87 -13.29 0.00
N CYS A 16 -4.44 -14.03 0.99
CA CYS A 16 -3.60 -13.52 2.07
C CYS A 16 -2.13 -13.79 1.73
N ALA A 17 -1.36 -12.73 1.56
CA ALA A 17 0.09 -12.82 1.41
C ALA A 17 0.75 -12.81 2.80
N ASP A 18 1.73 -13.68 3.00
CA ASP A 18 2.57 -13.62 4.20
C ASP A 18 3.42 -12.35 4.20
N SER A 19 3.54 -11.70 5.37
CA SER A 19 4.42 -10.56 5.57
C SER A 19 5.87 -11.00 5.73
N ILE A 20 6.80 -10.14 5.31
CA ILE A 20 8.23 -10.27 5.61
C ILE A 20 8.72 -9.16 6.56
N ASP A 21 7.83 -8.54 7.30
CA ASP A 21 8.17 -7.37 8.13
C ASP A 21 9.25 -7.68 9.16
N ALA A 22 9.27 -8.89 9.72
CA ALA A 22 10.32 -9.34 10.64
C ALA A 22 11.72 -9.38 9.99
N GLU A 23 11.81 -9.50 8.67
CA GLU A 23 13.06 -9.53 7.89
C GLU A 23 13.32 -8.20 7.16
N SER A 24 12.34 -7.29 7.15
CA SER A 24 12.40 -6.00 6.48
C SER A 24 12.15 -4.83 7.45
N LEU A 25 10.96 -4.25 7.48
CA LEU A 25 10.66 -3.03 8.25
C LEU A 25 10.97 -3.20 9.75
N LEU A 26 10.59 -4.33 10.35
CA LEU A 26 10.73 -4.59 11.78
C LEU A 26 12.05 -5.27 12.16
N ALA A 27 12.97 -5.49 11.23
CA ALA A 27 14.29 -6.10 11.47
C ALA A 27 15.25 -5.12 12.17
N GLY A 28 14.99 -4.79 13.44
CA GLY A 28 15.66 -3.74 14.21
C GLY A 28 17.20 -3.82 14.23
N ASP A 29 17.75 -5.03 14.24
CA ASP A 29 19.19 -5.28 14.26
C ASP A 29 19.85 -5.25 12.85
N THR A 30 19.06 -5.00 11.81
CA THR A 30 19.50 -4.97 10.42
C THR A 30 19.68 -3.52 9.94
N ALA A 31 20.77 -3.25 9.21
CA ALA A 31 21.03 -1.93 8.66
C ALA A 31 19.85 -1.43 7.80
N PRO A 32 19.48 -0.13 7.86
CA PRO A 32 18.33 0.42 7.14
C PRO A 32 18.32 0.11 5.64
N ARG A 33 19.46 0.23 4.97
CA ARG A 33 19.58 -0.12 3.56
C ARG A 33 19.22 -1.58 3.28
N ARG A 34 19.67 -2.51 4.13
CA ARG A 34 19.33 -3.94 3.97
C ARG A 34 17.84 -4.19 4.16
N ARG A 35 17.20 -3.49 5.10
CA ARG A 35 15.74 -3.52 5.29
C ARG A 35 15.01 -3.00 4.05
N ALA A 36 15.49 -1.90 3.45
CA ALA A 36 14.94 -1.36 2.21
C ALA A 36 15.13 -2.32 1.01
N GLU A 37 16.26 -3.04 0.92
CA GLU A 37 16.48 -4.08 -0.09
C GLU A 37 15.48 -5.24 0.04
N MET A 38 15.20 -5.67 1.26
CA MET A 38 14.20 -6.72 1.52
C MET A 38 12.79 -6.23 1.18
N GLN A 39 12.49 -4.99 1.56
CA GLN A 39 11.23 -4.34 1.24
C GLN A 39 10.99 -4.25 -0.28
N GLU A 40 12.00 -3.87 -1.05
CA GLU A 40 11.90 -3.80 -2.52
C GLU A 40 11.75 -5.18 -3.15
N LYS A 41 12.39 -6.21 -2.60
CA LYS A 41 12.18 -7.62 -3.03
C LYS A 41 10.75 -8.07 -2.78
N TYR A 42 10.19 -7.72 -1.62
CA TYR A 42 8.82 -8.06 -1.29
C TYR A 42 7.82 -7.33 -2.20
N PHE A 43 8.03 -6.04 -2.45
CA PHE A 43 7.25 -5.30 -3.43
C PHE A 43 7.27 -5.97 -4.80
N ASN A 44 8.46 -6.38 -5.29
CA ASN A 44 8.59 -7.06 -6.57
C ASN A 44 7.89 -8.43 -6.58
N TYR A 45 7.98 -9.19 -5.49
CA TYR A 45 7.23 -10.45 -5.31
C TYR A 45 5.71 -10.20 -5.42
N LEU A 46 5.18 -9.24 -4.66
CA LEU A 46 3.75 -8.93 -4.68
C LEU A 46 3.25 -8.52 -6.07
N THR A 47 4.02 -7.68 -6.75
CA THR A 47 3.58 -7.03 -8.00
C THR A 47 3.87 -7.84 -9.26
N SER A 48 4.97 -8.60 -9.28
CA SER A 48 5.47 -9.28 -10.48
C SER A 48 5.31 -10.80 -10.45
N GLU A 49 5.05 -11.38 -9.28
CA GLU A 49 4.86 -12.83 -9.12
C GLU A 49 3.47 -13.16 -8.58
N LEU A 50 3.12 -12.65 -7.39
CA LEU A 50 1.87 -12.99 -6.72
C LEU A 50 0.65 -12.45 -7.46
N ALA A 51 0.63 -11.17 -7.81
CA ALA A 51 -0.51 -10.56 -8.50
C ALA A 51 -0.82 -11.24 -9.84
N PRO A 52 0.14 -11.49 -10.75
CA PRO A 52 -0.11 -12.27 -11.96
C PRO A 52 -0.58 -13.70 -11.68
N ARG A 53 -0.07 -14.33 -10.62
CA ARG A 53 -0.50 -15.69 -10.23
C ARG A 53 -1.95 -15.70 -9.76
N ILE A 54 -2.36 -14.73 -8.94
CA ILE A 54 -3.75 -14.56 -8.49
C ILE A 54 -4.68 -14.40 -9.70
N LEU A 55 -4.34 -13.50 -10.63
CA LEU A 55 -5.13 -13.28 -11.83
C LEU A 55 -5.25 -14.56 -12.67
N THR A 56 -4.18 -15.34 -12.81
CA THR A 56 -4.18 -16.63 -13.51
C THR A 56 -5.09 -17.65 -12.81
N LEU A 57 -5.04 -17.76 -11.49
CA LEU A 57 -5.89 -18.66 -10.69
C LEU A 57 -7.37 -18.28 -10.82
N ASN A 58 -7.67 -17.01 -10.97
CA ASN A 58 -9.02 -16.48 -11.17
C ASN A 58 -9.47 -16.55 -12.65
N GLY A 59 -8.74 -17.25 -13.51
CA GLY A 59 -9.05 -17.44 -14.93
C GLY A 59 -8.72 -16.23 -15.79
N ALA A 60 -7.93 -15.28 -15.31
CA ALA A 60 -7.43 -14.10 -16.02
C ALA A 60 -8.53 -13.36 -16.82
N LYS A 61 -9.73 -13.25 -16.26
CA LYS A 61 -10.82 -12.51 -16.91
C LYS A 61 -10.41 -11.05 -17.09
N LYS A 62 -10.65 -10.50 -18.28
CA LYS A 62 -10.22 -9.15 -18.68
C LYS A 62 -10.65 -8.05 -17.71
N ASP A 63 -11.78 -8.24 -17.06
CA ASP A 63 -12.41 -7.25 -16.19
C ASP A 63 -12.20 -7.56 -14.69
N THR A 64 -11.27 -8.48 -14.36
CA THR A 64 -10.94 -8.78 -12.95
C THR A 64 -10.12 -7.63 -12.39
N LEU A 65 -10.65 -6.96 -11.36
CA LEU A 65 -9.95 -5.92 -10.62
C LEU A 65 -9.20 -6.54 -9.43
N LEU A 66 -7.96 -6.17 -9.26
CA LEU A 66 -7.14 -6.55 -8.10
C LEU A 66 -7.02 -5.35 -7.16
N TRP A 67 -7.37 -5.57 -5.90
CA TRP A 67 -7.26 -4.57 -4.83
C TRP A 67 -6.25 -5.06 -3.80
N ALA A 68 -5.41 -4.15 -3.32
CA ALA A 68 -4.53 -4.41 -2.19
C ALA A 68 -5.21 -3.92 -0.89
N VAL A 69 -5.19 -4.76 0.14
CA VAL A 69 -5.78 -4.41 1.45
C VAL A 69 -4.77 -4.75 2.55
N GLY A 70 -4.60 -3.87 3.51
CA GLY A 70 -3.70 -4.12 4.62
C GLY A 70 -4.03 -3.33 5.87
N VAL A 71 -3.41 -3.75 6.95
CA VAL A 71 -3.51 -3.14 8.29
C VAL A 71 -2.10 -2.83 8.76
N ASP A 72 -1.89 -1.72 9.46
CA ASP A 72 -0.60 -1.32 10.04
C ASP A 72 0.48 -1.18 8.93
N THR A 73 1.61 -1.87 9.02
CA THR A 73 2.62 -1.97 7.95
C THR A 73 2.06 -2.56 6.67
N GLY A 74 1.08 -3.46 6.76
CA GLY A 74 0.35 -4.00 5.61
C GLY A 74 -0.47 -2.93 4.87
N ALA A 75 -0.99 -1.91 5.55
CA ALA A 75 -1.65 -0.78 4.93
C ALA A 75 -0.66 0.05 4.09
N TYR A 76 0.53 0.30 4.63
CA TYR A 76 1.62 0.90 3.87
C TYR A 76 1.93 0.08 2.61
N GLN A 77 2.08 -1.26 2.73
CA GLN A 77 2.34 -2.14 1.58
C GLN A 77 1.26 -2.02 0.51
N ALA A 78 -0.01 -2.05 0.92
CA ALA A 78 -1.15 -1.97 0.01
C ALA A 78 -1.16 -0.66 -0.78
N VAL A 79 -0.99 0.47 -0.08
CA VAL A 79 -0.95 1.79 -0.70
C VAL A 79 0.28 1.95 -1.59
N ASN A 80 1.46 1.50 -1.14
CA ASN A 80 2.70 1.53 -1.93
C ASN A 80 2.58 0.71 -3.22
N CYS A 81 1.94 -0.47 -3.18
CA CYS A 81 1.63 -1.27 -4.37
C CYS A 81 0.74 -0.52 -5.35
N ARG A 82 -0.35 0.10 -4.87
CA ARG A 82 -1.26 0.88 -5.72
C ARG A 82 -0.58 2.09 -6.36
N LEU A 83 0.20 2.85 -5.59
CA LEU A 83 0.84 4.07 -6.07
C LEU A 83 1.93 3.78 -7.11
N ARG A 84 2.72 2.73 -6.90
CA ARG A 84 3.83 2.37 -7.79
C ARG A 84 3.42 1.50 -8.98
N ARG A 85 2.33 0.73 -8.86
CA ARG A 85 1.86 -0.19 -9.90
C ARG A 85 0.33 -0.05 -10.13
N PRO A 86 -0.10 1.16 -10.51
CA PRO A 86 -1.53 1.43 -10.73
C PRO A 86 -2.15 0.62 -11.86
N GLU A 87 -1.34 0.10 -12.77
CA GLU A 87 -1.78 -0.81 -13.85
C GLU A 87 -2.03 -2.25 -13.35
N VAL A 88 -1.50 -2.61 -12.20
CA VAL A 88 -1.69 -3.93 -11.58
C VAL A 88 -2.83 -3.91 -10.55
N PHE A 89 -2.84 -2.88 -9.71
CA PHE A 89 -3.81 -2.74 -8.63
C PHE A 89 -4.82 -1.63 -8.98
N ALA A 90 -6.08 -1.98 -9.12
CA ALA A 90 -7.16 -1.03 -9.37
C ALA A 90 -7.43 -0.11 -8.17
N GLY A 91 -7.16 -0.58 -6.96
CA GLY A 91 -7.31 0.21 -5.75
C GLY A 91 -6.54 -0.35 -4.56
N ALA A 92 -6.55 0.43 -3.46
CA ALA A 92 -6.01 0.00 -2.18
C ALA A 92 -6.88 0.45 -1.01
N ILE A 93 -6.91 -0.37 0.04
CA ILE A 93 -7.54 -0.07 1.32
C ILE A 93 -6.48 -0.18 2.40
N GLY A 94 -6.19 0.93 3.07
CA GLY A 94 -5.26 0.98 4.18
C GLY A 94 -5.99 1.25 5.50
N LEU A 95 -5.83 0.33 6.45
CA LEU A 95 -6.46 0.40 7.76
C LEU A 95 -5.39 0.64 8.82
N SER A 96 -5.51 1.72 9.58
CA SER A 96 -4.59 2.11 10.66
C SER A 96 -3.12 2.05 10.21
N GLY A 97 -2.81 2.68 9.07
CA GLY A 97 -1.54 2.50 8.38
C GLY A 97 -0.38 3.27 8.97
N LEU A 98 0.81 2.66 9.01
CA LEU A 98 2.07 3.29 9.36
C LEU A 98 2.81 3.70 8.07
N TYR A 99 2.51 4.89 7.55
CA TYR A 99 3.01 5.36 6.25
C TYR A 99 4.33 6.12 6.33
N ASP A 100 4.70 6.64 7.50
CA ASP A 100 6.04 7.20 7.72
C ASP A 100 7.06 6.08 7.97
N VAL A 101 7.58 5.54 6.87
CA VAL A 101 8.59 4.47 6.93
C VAL A 101 9.99 4.97 7.35
N SER A 102 10.19 6.26 7.56
CA SER A 102 11.47 6.80 8.05
C SER A 102 11.86 6.22 9.41
N ARG A 103 10.86 5.90 10.25
CA ARG A 103 11.05 5.21 11.53
C ARG A 103 11.66 3.82 11.40
N PHE A 104 11.48 3.18 10.24
CA PHE A 104 11.99 1.83 9.94
C PHE A 104 13.22 1.86 9.04
N LEU A 105 13.19 2.66 7.98
CA LEU A 105 14.20 2.68 6.92
C LEU A 105 15.19 3.85 7.05
N GLY A 106 14.97 4.76 8.00
CA GLY A 106 15.81 5.94 8.16
C GLY A 106 15.55 7.00 7.07
N ASN A 107 16.57 7.83 6.82
CA ASN A 107 16.44 8.97 5.92
C ASN A 107 16.28 8.54 4.45
N ALA A 108 15.35 9.18 3.73
CA ALA A 108 15.08 8.97 2.30
C ALA A 108 16.18 9.48 1.34
N ALA A 109 17.36 9.84 1.83
CA ALA A 109 18.50 10.26 0.98
C ALA A 109 19.07 9.12 0.10
N ASP A 110 18.76 7.87 0.42
CA ASP A 110 19.08 6.70 -0.42
C ASP A 110 17.92 6.44 -1.38
N ASP A 111 18.20 6.32 -2.67
CA ASP A 111 17.18 6.10 -3.73
C ASP A 111 16.29 4.89 -3.45
N LEU A 112 16.85 3.84 -2.82
CA LEU A 112 16.09 2.64 -2.51
C LEU A 112 15.13 2.87 -1.34
N VAL A 113 15.55 3.64 -0.34
CA VAL A 113 14.69 4.07 0.76
C VAL A 113 13.60 4.98 0.23
N LEU A 114 13.95 5.97 -0.61
CA LEU A 114 13.01 6.91 -1.21
C LEU A 114 11.88 6.16 -1.97
N ARG A 115 12.23 5.18 -2.80
CA ARG A 115 11.24 4.38 -3.55
C ARG A 115 10.25 3.63 -2.67
N ASN A 116 10.60 3.39 -1.42
CA ASN A 116 9.77 2.70 -0.43
C ASN A 116 9.16 3.65 0.61
N ALA A 117 9.30 4.97 0.43
CA ALA A 117 8.81 5.99 1.34
C ALA A 117 7.69 6.82 0.69
N PRO A 118 6.42 6.39 0.74
CA PRO A 118 5.33 7.04 0.01
C PRO A 118 5.14 8.52 0.36
N LEU A 119 5.25 8.90 1.61
CA LEU A 119 5.19 10.32 2.02
C LEU A 119 6.31 11.15 1.40
N ALA A 120 7.50 10.56 1.18
CA ALA A 120 8.63 11.26 0.56
C ALA A 120 8.51 11.29 -0.96
N TYR A 121 8.25 10.15 -1.63
CA TYR A 121 8.24 10.14 -3.09
C TYR A 121 7.02 10.83 -3.71
N LEU A 122 5.92 11.00 -2.97
CA LEU A 122 4.79 11.80 -3.46
C LEU A 122 5.15 13.29 -3.62
N ALA A 123 6.08 13.78 -2.80
CA ALA A 123 6.61 15.14 -2.92
C ALA A 123 7.58 15.30 -4.11
N GLU A 124 8.12 14.19 -4.63
CA GLU A 124 9.09 14.20 -5.74
C GLU A 124 8.39 14.08 -7.10
N GLU A 125 8.91 14.79 -8.11
CA GLU A 125 8.40 14.67 -9.48
C GLU A 125 8.92 13.39 -10.15
N GLY A 126 8.02 12.67 -10.82
CA GLY A 126 8.37 11.58 -11.73
C GLY A 126 8.51 10.20 -11.10
N LEU A 127 8.38 10.04 -9.79
CA LEU A 127 8.44 8.72 -9.14
C LEU A 127 7.13 7.93 -9.20
N VAL A 128 6.00 8.60 -9.37
CA VAL A 128 4.69 7.98 -9.58
C VAL A 128 4.01 8.56 -10.82
N ASP A 129 3.26 7.74 -11.54
CA ASP A 129 2.44 8.21 -12.67
C ASP A 129 1.14 8.83 -12.15
N LYS A 130 1.24 10.10 -11.74
CA LYS A 130 0.10 10.87 -11.23
C LYS A 130 -1.05 10.96 -12.24
N LYS A 131 -0.75 10.95 -13.56
CA LYS A 131 -1.78 11.00 -14.61
C LYS A 131 -2.56 9.69 -14.70
N LEU A 132 -1.89 8.55 -14.50
CA LEU A 132 -2.55 7.26 -14.47
C LEU A 132 -3.36 7.10 -13.18
N LEU A 133 -2.82 7.52 -12.04
CA LEU A 133 -3.52 7.51 -10.76
C LEU A 133 -4.75 8.43 -10.74
N ALA A 134 -4.66 9.61 -11.32
CA ALA A 134 -5.77 10.57 -11.39
C ALA A 134 -6.94 10.11 -12.28
N LYS A 135 -6.73 9.12 -13.15
CA LYS A 135 -7.80 8.50 -13.94
C LYS A 135 -8.53 7.39 -13.19
N ALA A 136 -8.06 7.03 -12.01
CA ALA A 136 -8.71 6.04 -11.17
C ALA A 136 -10.08 6.53 -10.71
N GLU A 137 -10.97 5.59 -10.38
CA GLU A 137 -12.25 5.91 -9.76
C GLU A 137 -12.03 6.65 -8.43
N GLU A 138 -12.98 7.52 -8.07
CA GLU A 138 -12.93 8.39 -6.88
C GLU A 138 -12.61 7.63 -5.58
N ASN A 139 -12.97 6.36 -5.49
CA ASN A 139 -12.80 5.50 -4.32
C ASN A 139 -11.66 4.48 -4.47
N ALA A 140 -10.72 4.68 -5.41
CA ALA A 140 -9.63 3.73 -5.63
C ALA A 140 -8.58 3.70 -4.49
N LEU A 141 -8.57 4.72 -3.63
CA LEU A 141 -7.75 4.77 -2.42
C LEU A 141 -8.67 5.07 -1.22
N LEU A 142 -8.75 4.13 -0.29
CA LEU A 142 -9.51 4.27 0.94
C LEU A 142 -8.54 4.10 2.11
N LEU A 143 -8.47 5.14 2.94
CA LEU A 143 -7.66 5.16 4.15
C LEU A 143 -8.60 5.29 5.34
N CYS A 144 -8.38 4.44 6.35
CA CYS A 144 -9.17 4.47 7.58
C CYS A 144 -8.26 4.33 8.79
N ALA A 145 -8.52 5.10 9.83
CA ALA A 145 -7.85 4.95 11.12
C ALA A 145 -8.84 5.15 12.26
N GLY A 146 -8.66 4.38 13.32
CA GLY A 146 -9.44 4.57 14.55
C GLY A 146 -8.92 5.72 15.39
N GLN A 147 -9.73 6.15 16.36
CA GLN A 147 -9.38 7.17 17.35
C GLN A 147 -9.10 6.56 18.75
N GLY A 148 -8.82 5.25 18.78
CA GLY A 148 -8.53 4.54 20.03
C GLY A 148 -7.15 4.89 20.60
N SER A 149 -6.92 4.53 21.87
CA SER A 149 -5.69 4.85 22.59
C SER A 149 -4.42 4.22 22.00
N TYR A 150 -4.55 3.22 21.14
CA TYR A 150 -3.43 2.54 20.48
C TYR A 150 -3.22 2.97 19.01
N GLU A 151 -4.04 3.89 18.52
CA GLU A 151 -4.06 4.33 17.12
C GLU A 151 -3.24 5.61 16.86
N GLY A 152 -2.57 6.17 17.88
CA GLY A 152 -1.97 7.49 17.81
C GLY A 152 -1.05 7.72 16.61
N ASP A 153 -0.06 6.85 16.41
CA ASP A 153 0.86 6.96 15.27
C ASP A 153 0.16 6.67 13.94
N ALA A 154 -0.71 5.66 13.92
CA ALA A 154 -1.45 5.27 12.73
C ALA A 154 -2.44 6.37 12.28
N LEU A 155 -3.09 7.06 13.22
CA LEU A 155 -3.99 8.18 12.91
C LEU A 155 -3.22 9.35 12.29
N VAL A 156 -2.07 9.71 12.87
CA VAL A 156 -1.20 10.79 12.36
C VAL A 156 -0.68 10.45 10.97
N ASP A 157 -0.16 9.24 10.79
CA ASP A 157 0.37 8.79 9.50
C ASP A 157 -0.73 8.68 8.43
N THR A 158 -1.92 8.20 8.79
CA THR A 158 -3.06 8.08 7.89
C THR A 158 -3.53 9.45 7.40
N GLN A 159 -3.60 10.44 8.31
CA GLN A 159 -3.94 11.81 7.95
C GLN A 159 -2.87 12.42 7.03
N ALA A 160 -1.57 12.28 7.40
CA ALA A 160 -0.47 12.79 6.59
C ALA A 160 -0.46 12.17 5.17
N MET A 161 -0.80 10.89 5.06
CA MET A 161 -0.89 10.20 3.77
C MET A 161 -2.07 10.72 2.92
N ALA A 162 -3.23 10.96 3.54
CA ALA A 162 -4.39 11.53 2.86
C ALA A 162 -4.10 12.96 2.38
N ASP A 163 -3.45 13.78 3.20
CA ASP A 163 -3.04 15.14 2.83
C ASP A 163 -2.04 15.12 1.66
N ALA A 164 -1.01 14.27 1.71
CA ALA A 164 -0.02 14.14 0.64
C ALA A 164 -0.64 13.70 -0.69
N LEU A 165 -1.62 12.78 -0.66
CA LEU A 165 -2.37 12.37 -1.85
C LEU A 165 -3.21 13.52 -2.41
N THR A 166 -3.90 14.25 -1.54
CA THR A 166 -4.73 15.40 -1.91
C THR A 166 -3.90 16.52 -2.53
N ASP A 167 -2.76 16.85 -1.95
CA ASP A 167 -1.81 17.85 -2.46
C ASP A 167 -1.26 17.46 -3.85
N CYS A 168 -1.16 16.17 -4.11
CA CYS A 168 -0.81 15.65 -5.43
C CYS A 168 -1.99 15.62 -6.43
N GLY A 169 -3.20 16.03 -6.02
CA GLY A 169 -4.40 15.96 -6.85
C GLY A 169 -4.90 14.54 -7.08
N LEU A 170 -4.56 13.60 -6.20
CA LEU A 170 -5.00 12.20 -6.27
C LEU A 170 -6.25 12.00 -5.39
N PRO A 171 -7.30 11.37 -5.93
CA PRO A 171 -8.51 11.11 -5.16
C PRO A 171 -8.24 10.10 -4.04
N VAL A 172 -8.64 10.43 -2.83
CA VAL A 172 -8.55 9.58 -1.65
C VAL A 172 -9.80 9.73 -0.79
N HIS A 173 -10.32 8.64 -0.29
CA HIS A 173 -11.37 8.64 0.72
C HIS A 173 -10.73 8.37 2.09
N LEU A 174 -10.91 9.32 3.01
CA LEU A 174 -10.41 9.22 4.39
C LEU A 174 -11.57 9.03 5.35
N GLU A 175 -11.46 8.05 6.25
CA GLU A 175 -12.40 7.77 7.33
C GLU A 175 -11.66 7.66 8.67
N VAL A 176 -12.00 8.50 9.65
CA VAL A 176 -11.40 8.57 10.99
C VAL A 176 -12.43 8.73 12.08
#